data_c94d585af937261790acf846010a83c8
#
_entry.id   c94d585af937261790acf846010a83c8
#
_cell.length_a   1.000
_cell.length_b   1.000
_cell.length_c   1.000
_cell.angle_alpha   90.00
_cell.angle_beta   90.00
_cell.angle_gamma   90.00
#
_symmetry.space_group_name_H-M   'P 1'
#
loop_
_entity.id
_entity.type
_entity.pdbx_description
1 polymer ?
#
loop_
_entity_poly.entity_id
_entity_poly.type
_entity_poly.pdbx_seq_one_letter_code
_entity_poly.pdbx_strand_id
1 'polypeptide(L)'
;MESVNVWSAQISSLPGVIPIPLDPSYLRSEPNNRLSVLSSDGKQIYTILNRVAKEILDLCDGTCDLPKILRLFQEKYPDQPRETLAHDLAQTLHSLTVNCLIVWKKEGRYMNDPFGSDYLTSVDPDELLILADASRFAEIEEAAAKSLSAKQSKNGNRIYFSEFDVEPELENFLVLRQRLFSFTHDYFLLTSQSGEINGLIICEPATNPAGRSVIIKFISCSSTLLAGVLDRLAEYYGSSAPKAYRALRIDAPDSTPIAEQLDHSDQRQIGRAHV
;
A
#
# COMPACT_ATOMS: atom_id res chain seq x y z
N MET A 1 26.68 -21.93 -2.74
CA MET A 1 26.89 -20.63 -3.42
C MET A 1 26.13 -20.64 -4.74
N GLU A 2 24.78 -20.56 -4.69
CA GLU A 2 23.90 -20.60 -5.88
C GLU A 2 22.81 -19.51 -5.83
N SER A 3 23.13 -18.33 -5.32
CA SER A 3 22.15 -17.25 -5.24
C SER A 3 22.37 -16.12 -6.26
N VAL A 4 23.16 -16.34 -7.30
CA VAL A 4 23.77 -15.23 -8.06
C VAL A 4 23.02 -14.83 -9.34
N ASN A 5 22.00 -15.57 -9.80
CA ASN A 5 21.31 -15.26 -11.07
C ASN A 5 19.80 -14.99 -10.93
N VAL A 6 19.32 -14.67 -9.74
CA VAL A 6 17.88 -14.57 -9.48
C VAL A 6 17.28 -13.28 -10.07
N TRP A 7 17.95 -12.14 -9.84
CA TRP A 7 17.42 -10.83 -10.21
C TRP A 7 17.42 -10.56 -11.71
N SER A 8 18.52 -10.89 -12.40
CA SER A 8 18.57 -10.70 -13.84
C SER A 8 17.63 -11.63 -14.59
N ALA A 9 17.44 -12.86 -14.10
CA ALA A 9 16.45 -13.80 -14.63
C ALA A 9 15.04 -13.32 -14.36
N GLN A 10 14.74 -12.85 -13.13
CA GLN A 10 13.45 -12.29 -12.77
C GLN A 10 13.09 -11.09 -13.67
N ILE A 11 13.98 -10.09 -13.78
CA ILE A 11 13.74 -8.93 -14.65
C ILE A 11 13.52 -9.36 -16.10
N SER A 12 14.33 -10.30 -16.60
CA SER A 12 14.22 -10.80 -17.98
C SER A 12 12.92 -11.57 -18.25
N SER A 13 12.28 -12.11 -17.21
CA SER A 13 10.99 -12.80 -17.29
C SER A 13 9.77 -11.87 -17.25
N LEU A 14 9.99 -10.56 -17.16
CA LEU A 14 8.96 -9.54 -17.03
C LEU A 14 8.84 -8.62 -18.28
N PRO A 15 8.74 -9.17 -19.51
CA PRO A 15 8.55 -8.36 -20.70
C PRO A 15 7.19 -7.64 -20.64
N GLY A 16 7.16 -6.41 -21.13
CA GLY A 16 5.95 -5.58 -21.14
C GLY A 16 5.53 -5.04 -19.78
N VAL A 17 6.29 -5.29 -18.73
CA VAL A 17 6.11 -4.65 -17.42
C VAL A 17 6.81 -3.30 -17.44
N ILE A 18 6.04 -2.23 -17.30
CA ILE A 18 6.49 -0.85 -17.52
C ILE A 18 6.29 -0.05 -16.24
N PRO A 19 7.37 0.52 -15.65
CA PRO A 19 7.23 1.49 -14.58
C PRO A 19 6.82 2.85 -15.18
N ILE A 20 5.82 3.48 -14.55
CA ILE A 20 5.26 4.76 -14.98
C ILE A 20 5.56 5.79 -13.90
N PRO A 21 6.18 6.94 -14.26
CA PRO A 21 6.48 7.97 -13.30
C PRO A 21 5.20 8.64 -12.83
N LEU A 22 5.24 9.08 -11.60
CA LEU A 22 4.17 9.86 -10.99
C LEU A 22 4.46 11.35 -11.12
N ASP A 23 3.43 12.17 -10.84
CA ASP A 23 3.47 13.61 -11.01
C ASP A 23 4.74 14.23 -10.38
N PRO A 24 5.54 15.00 -11.12
CA PRO A 24 6.75 15.65 -10.63
C PRO A 24 6.50 16.74 -9.57
N SER A 25 5.26 17.09 -9.28
CA SER A 25 4.92 18.15 -8.30
C SER A 25 5.47 17.89 -6.89
N TYR A 26 5.78 16.63 -6.57
CA TYR A 26 6.36 16.23 -5.29
C TYR A 26 7.89 16.12 -5.30
N LEU A 27 8.54 16.51 -6.36
CA LEU A 27 9.98 16.40 -6.52
C LEU A 27 10.64 17.78 -6.55
N ARG A 28 11.75 17.92 -5.83
CA ARG A 28 12.59 19.10 -5.88
C ARG A 28 14.02 18.73 -6.25
N SER A 29 14.57 19.42 -7.26
CA SER A 29 15.97 19.24 -7.63
C SER A 29 16.90 19.79 -6.55
N GLU A 30 17.89 18.99 -6.17
CA GLU A 30 18.92 19.32 -5.19
C GLU A 30 20.30 19.38 -5.86
N PRO A 31 21.30 20.00 -5.21
CA PRO A 31 22.68 19.97 -5.70
C PRO A 31 23.20 18.53 -5.91
N ASN A 32 24.24 18.40 -6.77
CA ASN A 32 24.87 17.12 -7.08
C ASN A 32 23.97 16.08 -7.73
N ASN A 33 23.03 16.53 -8.56
CA ASN A 33 22.10 15.67 -9.29
C ASN A 33 21.27 14.75 -8.39
N ARG A 34 20.79 15.29 -7.26
CA ARG A 34 19.89 14.63 -6.33
C ARG A 34 18.46 15.14 -6.51
N LEU A 35 17.48 14.36 -6.03
CA LEU A 35 16.08 14.77 -5.93
C LEU A 35 15.58 14.58 -4.50
N SER A 36 14.89 15.57 -3.96
CA SER A 36 14.12 15.43 -2.73
C SER A 36 12.69 15.03 -3.08
N VAL A 37 12.19 14.02 -2.40
CA VAL A 37 10.78 13.63 -2.39
C VAL A 37 10.11 14.38 -1.25
N LEU A 38 9.12 15.19 -1.58
CA LEU A 38 8.45 16.11 -0.66
C LEU A 38 7.09 15.56 -0.23
N SER A 39 6.59 16.02 0.91
CA SER A 39 5.19 15.85 1.28
C SER A 39 4.27 16.53 0.26
N SER A 40 2.98 16.14 0.26
CA SER A 40 1.98 16.72 -0.65
C SER A 40 1.83 18.24 -0.51
N ASP A 41 2.19 18.80 0.65
CA ASP A 41 2.20 20.23 0.92
C ASP A 41 3.59 20.89 0.71
N GLY A 42 4.59 20.10 0.29
CA GLY A 42 5.94 20.57 0.01
C GLY A 42 6.78 20.95 1.24
N LYS A 43 6.29 20.70 2.46
CA LYS A 43 6.94 21.16 3.70
C LYS A 43 7.92 20.14 4.30
N GLN A 44 7.69 18.86 4.05
CA GLN A 44 8.53 17.80 4.58
C GLN A 44 9.28 17.09 3.46
N ILE A 45 10.50 16.68 3.74
CA ILE A 45 11.28 15.82 2.86
C ILE A 45 11.12 14.40 3.39
N TYR A 46 10.53 13.50 2.59
CA TYR A 46 10.41 12.09 2.95
C TYR A 46 11.68 11.32 2.65
N THR A 47 12.30 11.59 1.51
CA THR A 47 13.54 10.94 1.13
C THR A 47 14.33 11.81 0.16
N ILE A 48 15.63 11.50 0.01
CA ILE A 48 16.50 12.12 -0.98
C ILE A 48 17.04 11.02 -1.88
N LEU A 49 16.72 11.07 -3.15
CA LEU A 49 17.26 10.18 -4.15
C LEU A 49 18.72 10.58 -4.47
N ASN A 50 19.60 9.60 -4.45
CA ASN A 50 20.96 9.79 -4.94
C ASN A 50 20.96 9.88 -6.49
N ARG A 51 22.15 10.13 -7.07
CA ARG A 51 22.30 10.27 -8.52
C ARG A 51 21.82 9.03 -9.28
N VAL A 52 22.17 7.83 -8.80
CA VAL A 52 21.81 6.56 -9.49
C VAL A 52 20.30 6.32 -9.44
N ALA A 53 19.68 6.52 -8.28
CA ALA A 53 18.22 6.39 -8.14
C ALA A 53 17.47 7.40 -9.02
N LYS A 54 18.00 8.65 -9.16
CA LYS A 54 17.44 9.62 -10.10
C LYS A 54 17.57 9.15 -11.55
N GLU A 55 18.73 8.61 -11.94
CA GLU A 55 18.94 8.10 -13.30
C GLU A 55 18.01 6.93 -13.62
N ILE A 56 17.73 6.06 -12.65
CA ILE A 56 16.74 4.98 -12.80
C ILE A 56 15.33 5.55 -12.92
N LEU A 57 14.97 6.55 -12.09
CA LEU A 57 13.67 7.23 -12.20
C LEU A 57 13.49 7.88 -13.58
N ASP A 58 14.53 8.50 -14.14
CA ASP A 58 14.51 9.11 -15.47
C ASP A 58 14.28 8.06 -16.59
N LEU A 59 14.64 6.78 -16.36
CA LEU A 59 14.34 5.67 -17.28
C LEU A 59 12.91 5.12 -17.14
N CYS A 60 12.24 5.45 -16.04
CA CYS A 60 10.84 5.07 -15.77
C CYS A 60 9.85 6.03 -16.46
N ASP A 61 10.06 6.35 -17.72
CA ASP A 61 9.27 7.32 -18.48
C ASP A 61 7.96 6.76 -19.05
N GLY A 62 7.63 5.51 -18.75
CA GLY A 62 6.46 4.82 -19.25
C GLY A 62 6.61 4.25 -20.67
N THR A 63 7.80 4.35 -21.29
CA THR A 63 8.08 3.86 -22.66
C THR A 63 8.95 2.61 -22.70
N CYS A 64 9.64 2.32 -21.58
CA CYS A 64 10.57 1.21 -21.47
C CYS A 64 10.04 0.15 -20.51
N ASP A 65 10.07 -1.12 -20.94
CA ASP A 65 9.84 -2.25 -20.05
C ASP A 65 11.09 -2.60 -19.23
N LEU A 66 10.93 -3.42 -18.22
CA LEU A 66 12.00 -3.81 -17.31
C LEU A 66 13.23 -4.39 -18.00
N PRO A 67 13.13 -5.35 -18.95
CA PRO A 67 14.30 -5.85 -19.67
C PRO A 67 15.06 -4.76 -20.42
N LYS A 68 14.35 -3.80 -21.00
CA LYS A 68 14.96 -2.68 -21.72
C LYS A 68 15.65 -1.71 -20.76
N ILE A 69 15.04 -1.41 -19.60
CA ILE A 69 15.66 -0.57 -18.57
C ILE A 69 16.96 -1.21 -18.07
N LEU A 70 16.95 -2.51 -17.76
CA LEU A 70 18.17 -3.21 -17.33
C LEU A 70 19.27 -3.13 -18.38
N ARG A 71 18.93 -3.30 -19.68
CA ARG A 71 19.90 -3.18 -20.77
C ARG A 71 20.49 -1.77 -20.85
N LEU A 72 19.67 -0.71 -20.81
CA LEU A 72 20.13 0.68 -20.84
C LEU A 72 21.01 1.01 -19.63
N PHE A 73 20.65 0.46 -18.46
CA PHE A 73 21.44 0.62 -17.25
C PHE A 73 22.78 -0.09 -17.35
N GLN A 74 22.83 -1.28 -17.96
CA GLN A 74 24.05 -2.03 -18.22
C GLN A 74 24.97 -1.34 -19.25
N GLU A 75 24.39 -0.76 -20.31
CA GLU A 75 25.16 0.05 -21.28
C GLU A 75 25.84 1.26 -20.63
N LYS A 76 25.21 1.84 -19.62
CA LYS A 76 25.75 2.99 -18.87
C LYS A 76 26.83 2.59 -17.86
N TYR A 77 26.78 1.39 -17.34
CA TYR A 77 27.71 0.86 -16.33
C TYR A 77 28.33 -0.47 -16.79
N PRO A 78 29.11 -0.47 -17.89
CA PRO A 78 29.58 -1.69 -18.54
C PRO A 78 30.54 -2.52 -17.67
N ASP A 79 31.23 -1.87 -16.73
CA ASP A 79 32.21 -2.50 -15.84
C ASP A 79 31.57 -3.22 -14.64
N GLN A 80 30.27 -3.07 -14.45
CA GLN A 80 29.56 -3.72 -13.34
C GLN A 80 28.95 -5.07 -13.77
N PRO A 81 29.02 -6.09 -12.91
CA PRO A 81 28.36 -7.36 -13.18
C PRO A 81 26.85 -7.17 -13.40
N ARG A 82 26.31 -7.83 -14.43
CA ARG A 82 24.87 -7.70 -14.77
C ARG A 82 23.95 -8.01 -13.59
N GLU A 83 24.31 -9.02 -12.79
CA GLU A 83 23.50 -9.42 -11.64
C GLU A 83 23.48 -8.37 -10.53
N THR A 84 24.62 -7.73 -10.26
CA THR A 84 24.70 -6.61 -9.32
C THR A 84 23.82 -5.45 -9.80
N LEU A 85 23.90 -5.10 -11.08
CA LEU A 85 23.04 -4.06 -11.66
C LEU A 85 21.56 -4.43 -11.59
N ALA A 86 21.21 -5.70 -11.85
CA ALA A 86 19.84 -6.16 -11.76
C ALA A 86 19.29 -6.09 -10.33
N HIS A 87 20.08 -6.49 -9.34
CA HIS A 87 19.75 -6.39 -7.93
C HIS A 87 19.54 -4.92 -7.51
N ASP A 88 20.52 -4.04 -7.82
CA ASP A 88 20.44 -2.61 -7.47
C ASP A 88 19.24 -1.94 -8.16
N LEU A 89 18.98 -2.31 -9.42
CA LEU A 89 17.82 -1.83 -10.17
C LEU A 89 16.51 -2.27 -9.49
N ALA A 90 16.36 -3.55 -9.15
CA ALA A 90 15.15 -4.08 -8.51
C ALA A 90 14.90 -3.40 -7.15
N GLN A 91 15.93 -3.28 -6.31
CA GLN A 91 15.81 -2.59 -5.02
C GLN A 91 15.47 -1.11 -5.17
N THR A 92 16.07 -0.43 -6.14
CA THR A 92 15.79 0.98 -6.38
C THR A 92 14.37 1.18 -6.89
N LEU A 93 13.93 0.37 -7.85
CA LEU A 93 12.55 0.42 -8.37
C LEU A 93 11.52 0.14 -7.29
N HIS A 94 11.75 -0.87 -6.44
CA HIS A 94 10.91 -1.12 -5.27
C HIS A 94 10.86 0.12 -4.34
N SER A 95 12.00 0.70 -4.01
CA SER A 95 12.06 1.91 -3.19
C SER A 95 11.31 3.09 -3.83
N LEU A 96 11.42 3.28 -5.15
CA LEU A 96 10.66 4.30 -5.88
C LEU A 96 9.15 4.05 -5.81
N THR A 97 8.73 2.78 -5.89
CA THR A 97 7.32 2.39 -5.77
C THR A 97 6.77 2.68 -4.38
N VAL A 98 7.46 2.23 -3.33
CA VAL A 98 7.05 2.48 -1.93
C VAL A 98 6.96 3.97 -1.62
N ASN A 99 7.86 4.78 -2.21
CA ASN A 99 7.80 6.24 -2.09
C ASN A 99 6.80 6.90 -3.06
N CYS A 100 5.93 6.14 -3.71
CA CYS A 100 4.91 6.62 -4.64
C CYS A 100 5.46 7.47 -5.81
N LEU A 101 6.68 7.20 -6.27
CA LEU A 101 7.29 7.91 -7.40
C LEU A 101 7.03 7.23 -8.74
N ILE A 102 6.76 5.93 -8.71
CA ILE A 102 6.35 5.15 -9.87
C ILE A 102 5.18 4.22 -9.51
N VAL A 103 4.43 3.83 -10.53
CA VAL A 103 3.46 2.71 -10.51
C VAL A 103 3.76 1.78 -11.67
N TRP A 104 3.19 0.60 -11.65
CA TRP A 104 3.47 -0.46 -12.61
C TRP A 104 2.29 -0.69 -13.56
N LYS A 105 2.57 -0.91 -14.83
CA LYS A 105 1.57 -1.34 -15.83
C LYS A 105 2.07 -2.52 -16.63
N LYS A 106 1.12 -3.38 -16.99
CA LYS A 106 1.30 -4.43 -17.99
C LYS A 106 0.06 -4.47 -18.88
N GLU A 107 0.23 -4.46 -20.19
CA GLU A 107 -0.88 -4.50 -21.16
C GLU A 107 -1.95 -3.41 -20.90
N GLY A 108 -1.50 -2.23 -20.47
CA GLY A 108 -2.36 -1.09 -20.19
C GLY A 108 -3.09 -1.13 -18.83
N ARG A 109 -2.95 -2.20 -18.06
CA ARG A 109 -3.55 -2.34 -16.72
C ARG A 109 -2.52 -2.10 -15.64
N TYR A 110 -2.95 -1.50 -14.52
CA TYR A 110 -2.11 -1.39 -13.34
C TYR A 110 -1.83 -2.77 -12.75
N MET A 111 -0.68 -2.92 -12.16
CA MET A 111 -0.25 -4.14 -11.47
C MET A 111 0.57 -3.80 -10.23
N ASN A 112 0.72 -4.76 -9.35
CA ASN A 112 1.59 -4.63 -8.18
C ASN A 112 3.06 -4.54 -8.58
N ASP A 113 3.87 -4.04 -7.66
CA ASP A 113 5.32 -4.06 -7.78
C ASP A 113 5.82 -5.52 -7.88
N PRO A 114 6.53 -5.88 -8.96
CA PRO A 114 7.06 -7.22 -9.11
C PRO A 114 8.19 -7.56 -8.12
N PHE A 115 8.67 -6.59 -7.36
CA PHE A 115 9.76 -6.71 -6.38
C PHE A 115 9.28 -6.53 -4.94
N GLY A 116 7.98 -6.30 -4.74
CA GLY A 116 7.37 -6.08 -3.42
C GLY A 116 7.47 -7.33 -2.52
N SER A 117 7.64 -7.10 -1.22
CA SER A 117 7.52 -8.12 -0.18
C SER A 117 6.33 -7.80 0.72
N ASP A 118 5.67 -8.84 1.24
CA ASP A 118 4.40 -8.69 1.92
C ASP A 118 4.52 -8.89 3.43
N TYR A 119 3.80 -8.06 4.19
CA TYR A 119 3.38 -8.45 5.54
C TYR A 119 2.05 -9.20 5.42
N LEU A 120 2.06 -10.47 5.80
CA LEU A 120 0.91 -11.36 5.74
C LEU A 120 0.61 -11.92 7.12
N THR A 121 -0.65 -11.90 7.51
CA THR A 121 -1.13 -12.62 8.70
C THR A 121 -2.45 -13.32 8.40
N SER A 122 -2.62 -14.55 8.90
CA SER A 122 -3.86 -15.30 8.73
C SER A 122 -4.95 -14.75 9.66
N VAL A 123 -6.12 -14.48 9.13
CA VAL A 123 -7.33 -14.08 9.88
C VAL A 123 -8.13 -15.33 10.26
N ASP A 124 -8.26 -16.24 9.31
CA ASP A 124 -8.77 -17.60 9.50
C ASP A 124 -8.03 -18.56 8.55
N PRO A 125 -8.35 -19.86 8.50
CA PRO A 125 -7.64 -20.81 7.64
C PRO A 125 -7.61 -20.44 6.16
N ASP A 126 -8.63 -19.73 5.67
CA ASP A 126 -8.80 -19.45 4.24
C ASP A 126 -8.53 -17.97 3.88
N GLU A 127 -8.33 -17.09 4.87
CA GLU A 127 -8.24 -15.65 4.67
C GLU A 127 -6.97 -15.04 5.28
N LEU A 128 -6.34 -14.16 4.52
CA LEU A 128 -5.12 -13.44 4.86
C LEU A 128 -5.40 -11.94 4.95
N LEU A 129 -4.83 -11.29 5.95
CA LEU A 129 -4.77 -9.83 6.07
C LEU A 129 -3.38 -9.36 5.64
N ILE A 130 -3.34 -8.49 4.66
CA ILE A 130 -2.13 -7.98 4.03
C ILE A 130 -2.03 -6.50 4.29
N LEU A 131 -0.92 -6.03 4.88
CA LEU A 131 -0.60 -4.61 4.89
C LEU A 131 -0.16 -4.21 3.47
N ALA A 132 -0.91 -3.31 2.85
CA ALA A 132 -0.68 -2.89 1.48
C ALA A 132 -0.15 -1.45 1.45
N ASP A 133 0.95 -1.26 0.77
CA ASP A 133 1.51 0.04 0.42
C ASP A 133 1.34 0.31 -1.09
N ALA A 134 2.04 1.31 -1.60
CA ALA A 134 1.99 1.64 -3.02
C ALA A 134 2.50 0.51 -3.94
N SER A 135 3.22 -0.47 -3.42
CA SER A 135 3.64 -1.65 -4.19
C SER A 135 2.46 -2.53 -4.61
N ARG A 136 1.34 -2.46 -3.87
CA ARG A 136 0.09 -3.17 -4.14
C ARG A 136 -1.03 -2.28 -4.66
N PHE A 137 -0.68 -1.18 -5.32
CA PHE A 137 -1.64 -0.17 -5.74
C PHE A 137 -2.80 -0.74 -6.58
N ALA A 138 -2.52 -1.66 -7.49
CA ALA A 138 -3.56 -2.28 -8.33
C ALA A 138 -4.58 -3.08 -7.50
N GLU A 139 -4.13 -3.79 -6.48
CA GLU A 139 -5.01 -4.52 -5.56
C GLU A 139 -5.81 -3.57 -4.66
N ILE A 140 -5.22 -2.46 -4.21
CA ILE A 140 -5.94 -1.44 -3.44
C ILE A 140 -7.05 -0.81 -4.30
N GLU A 141 -6.76 -0.49 -5.57
CA GLU A 141 -7.75 0.05 -6.51
C GLU A 141 -8.89 -0.94 -6.76
N GLU A 142 -8.56 -2.23 -6.98
CA GLU A 142 -9.56 -3.29 -7.15
C GLU A 142 -10.42 -3.47 -5.88
N ALA A 143 -9.77 -3.49 -4.70
CA ALA A 143 -10.45 -3.62 -3.42
C ALA A 143 -11.41 -2.45 -3.15
N ALA A 144 -10.98 -1.22 -3.48
CA ALA A 144 -11.81 -0.03 -3.38
C ALA A 144 -13.06 -0.14 -4.27
N ALA A 145 -12.87 -0.47 -5.55
CA ALA A 145 -13.98 -0.64 -6.50
C ALA A 145 -14.96 -1.73 -6.08
N LYS A 146 -14.47 -2.90 -5.63
CA LYS A 146 -15.31 -4.01 -5.11
C LYS A 146 -16.09 -3.58 -3.87
N SER A 147 -15.44 -2.87 -2.94
CA SER A 147 -16.04 -2.42 -1.69
C SER A 147 -17.16 -1.41 -1.92
N LEU A 148 -16.93 -0.42 -2.79
CA LEU A 148 -17.94 0.58 -3.15
C LEU A 148 -19.14 -0.06 -3.87
N SER A 149 -18.90 -1.04 -4.74
CA SER A 149 -19.96 -1.79 -5.41
C SER A 149 -20.78 -2.63 -4.42
N ALA A 150 -20.14 -3.18 -3.40
CA ALA A 150 -20.79 -3.99 -2.38
C ALA A 150 -21.72 -3.18 -1.46
N LYS A 151 -21.48 -1.88 -1.27
CA LYS A 151 -22.38 -0.96 -0.54
C LYS A 151 -23.81 -0.98 -1.13
N GLN A 152 -23.91 -1.12 -2.45
CA GLN A 152 -25.21 -1.14 -3.14
C GLN A 152 -25.93 -2.47 -3.02
N SER A 153 -25.26 -3.52 -2.58
CA SER A 153 -25.83 -4.86 -2.42
C SER A 153 -26.44 -5.00 -1.03
N LYS A 154 -27.75 -5.25 -0.95
CA LYS A 154 -28.47 -5.52 0.31
C LYS A 154 -28.19 -6.90 0.92
N ASN A 155 -27.11 -7.57 0.55
CA ASN A 155 -26.72 -8.86 1.12
C ASN A 155 -26.21 -8.68 2.55
N GLY A 156 -26.99 -9.05 3.54
CA GLY A 156 -26.76 -8.85 4.98
C GLY A 156 -25.53 -9.53 5.60
N ASN A 157 -24.69 -10.21 4.80
CA ASN A 157 -23.49 -10.89 5.29
C ASN A 157 -22.21 -10.05 5.15
N ARG A 158 -22.33 -8.77 4.80
CA ARG A 158 -21.18 -7.90 4.62
C ARG A 158 -21.25 -6.68 5.52
N ILE A 159 -20.15 -6.39 6.21
CA ILE A 159 -19.96 -5.15 6.95
C ILE A 159 -19.42 -4.11 5.99
N TYR A 160 -20.01 -2.94 6.04
CA TYR A 160 -19.55 -1.75 5.35
C TYR A 160 -19.63 -0.56 6.31
N PHE A 161 -18.51 0.08 6.54
CA PHE A 161 -18.40 1.32 7.27
C PHE A 161 -17.42 2.24 6.54
N SER A 162 -17.77 3.51 6.43
CA SER A 162 -16.91 4.55 5.88
C SER A 162 -17.15 5.84 6.63
N GLU A 163 -16.09 6.51 7.05
CA GLU A 163 -16.18 7.91 7.38
C GLU A 163 -16.52 8.74 6.14
N PHE A 164 -17.12 9.89 6.37
CA PHE A 164 -17.75 10.72 5.32
C PHE A 164 -16.79 11.15 4.20
N ASP A 165 -15.52 11.34 4.51
CA ASP A 165 -14.49 11.82 3.59
C ASP A 165 -13.77 10.71 2.82
N VAL A 166 -13.91 9.46 3.21
CA VAL A 166 -13.11 8.35 2.64
C VAL A 166 -13.68 7.85 1.30
N GLU A 167 -14.99 7.74 1.16
CA GLU A 167 -15.59 7.22 -0.09
C GLU A 167 -15.22 8.03 -1.33
N PRO A 168 -15.30 9.38 -1.33
CA PRO A 168 -14.89 10.17 -2.49
C PRO A 168 -13.42 9.99 -2.85
N GLU A 169 -12.58 9.67 -1.87
CA GLU A 169 -11.17 9.40 -2.07
C GLU A 169 -10.95 8.05 -2.75
N LEU A 170 -11.72 7.03 -2.39
CA LEU A 170 -11.66 5.70 -3.01
C LEU A 170 -12.18 5.68 -4.46
N GLU A 171 -13.12 6.56 -4.80
CA GLU A 171 -13.65 6.72 -6.16
C GLU A 171 -12.67 7.40 -7.11
N ASN A 172 -11.68 8.14 -6.57
CA ASN A 172 -10.76 8.93 -7.37
C ASN A 172 -9.33 8.39 -7.27
N PHE A 173 -8.88 7.75 -8.36
CA PHE A 173 -7.52 7.22 -8.48
C PHE A 173 -6.41 8.21 -8.07
N LEU A 174 -6.51 9.48 -8.47
CA LEU A 174 -5.48 10.48 -8.15
C LEU A 174 -5.45 10.80 -6.67
N VAL A 175 -6.62 10.85 -6.03
CA VAL A 175 -6.74 11.12 -4.59
C VAL A 175 -6.24 9.92 -3.79
N LEU A 176 -6.63 8.70 -4.16
CA LEU A 176 -6.15 7.45 -3.53
C LEU A 176 -4.62 7.39 -3.57
N ARG A 177 -4.03 7.68 -4.72
CA ARG A 177 -2.58 7.73 -4.90
C ARG A 177 -1.92 8.81 -4.02
N GLN A 178 -2.53 10.00 -3.96
CA GLN A 178 -2.04 11.10 -3.13
C GLN A 178 -2.08 10.74 -1.64
N ARG A 179 -3.11 10.00 -1.21
CA ARG A 179 -3.21 9.51 0.18
C ARG A 179 -2.15 8.47 0.51
N LEU A 180 -1.87 7.54 -0.39
CA LEU A 180 -0.76 6.60 -0.22
C LEU A 180 0.57 7.34 -0.09
N PHE A 181 0.81 8.35 -0.93
CA PHE A 181 2.01 9.17 -0.85
C PHE A 181 2.12 9.99 0.45
N SER A 182 1.00 10.40 1.03
CA SER A 182 1.01 11.16 2.30
C SER A 182 1.40 10.32 3.51
N PHE A 183 1.37 8.98 3.40
CA PHE A 183 1.68 8.02 4.47
C PHE A 183 0.87 8.27 5.75
N THR A 184 -0.34 8.82 5.60
CA THR A 184 -1.22 9.14 6.74
C THR A 184 -2.15 7.99 7.10
N HIS A 185 -2.33 7.03 6.17
CA HIS A 185 -3.22 5.89 6.33
C HIS A 185 -2.49 4.59 6.03
N ASP A 186 -2.82 3.56 6.78
CA ASP A 186 -2.43 2.19 6.51
C ASP A 186 -3.60 1.49 5.80
N TYR A 187 -3.30 0.80 4.71
CA TYR A 187 -4.26 0.04 3.91
C TYR A 187 -4.06 -1.44 4.16
N PHE A 188 -5.13 -2.13 4.51
CA PHE A 188 -5.10 -3.59 4.67
C PHE A 188 -6.07 -4.22 3.68
N LEU A 189 -5.56 -5.19 2.94
CA LEU A 189 -6.34 -6.04 2.06
C LEU A 189 -6.68 -7.33 2.76
N LEU A 190 -7.92 -7.78 2.62
CA LEU A 190 -8.36 -9.10 3.01
C LEU A 190 -8.45 -9.96 1.75
N THR A 191 -7.66 -11.03 1.70
CA THR A 191 -7.57 -11.88 0.51
C THR A 191 -7.69 -13.34 0.88
N SER A 192 -8.34 -14.13 -0.01
CA SER A 192 -8.28 -15.57 0.12
C SER A 192 -6.86 -16.09 -0.14
N GLN A 193 -6.58 -17.34 0.25
CA GLN A 193 -5.33 -18.01 -0.10
C GLN A 193 -5.12 -18.13 -1.63
N SER A 194 -6.19 -18.08 -2.43
CA SER A 194 -6.13 -18.05 -3.89
C SER A 194 -5.81 -16.67 -4.48
N GLY A 195 -5.70 -15.62 -3.62
CA GLY A 195 -5.44 -14.25 -4.04
C GLY A 195 -6.69 -13.45 -4.42
N GLU A 196 -7.90 -13.97 -4.16
CA GLU A 196 -9.12 -13.20 -4.38
C GLU A 196 -9.28 -12.15 -3.28
N ILE A 197 -9.54 -10.90 -3.68
CA ILE A 197 -9.73 -9.79 -2.74
C ILE A 197 -11.16 -9.82 -2.19
N ASN A 198 -11.26 -9.97 -0.87
CA ASN A 198 -12.52 -10.10 -0.14
C ASN A 198 -12.84 -8.91 0.77
N GLY A 199 -11.89 -8.00 0.97
CA GLY A 199 -12.12 -6.83 1.80
C GLY A 199 -11.02 -5.78 1.70
N LEU A 200 -11.36 -4.60 2.24
CA LEU A 200 -10.46 -3.45 2.40
C LEU A 200 -10.71 -2.82 3.75
N ILE A 201 -9.63 -2.56 4.47
CA ILE A 201 -9.65 -1.80 5.72
C ILE A 201 -8.66 -0.64 5.60
N ILE A 202 -9.06 0.55 6.03
CA ILE A 202 -8.21 1.73 6.06
C ILE A 202 -8.13 2.24 7.49
N CYS A 203 -6.91 2.37 7.99
CA CYS A 203 -6.62 2.82 9.34
C CYS A 203 -5.81 4.10 9.31
N GLU A 204 -6.14 5.04 10.19
CA GLU A 204 -5.38 6.26 10.41
C GLU A 204 -4.69 6.18 11.78
N PRO A 205 -3.36 6.00 11.83
CA PRO A 205 -2.60 6.08 13.06
C PRO A 205 -2.59 7.51 13.58
N ALA A 206 -3.22 7.76 14.74
CA ALA A 206 -3.28 9.10 15.31
C ALA A 206 -1.89 9.59 15.73
N THR A 207 -1.50 10.74 15.24
CA THR A 207 -0.20 11.38 15.54
C THR A 207 -0.18 12.14 16.87
N ASN A 208 -1.31 12.19 17.59
CA ASN A 208 -1.43 12.92 18.84
C ASN A 208 -0.57 12.29 19.95
N PRO A 209 0.39 12.99 20.55
CA PRO A 209 1.25 12.47 21.62
C PRO A 209 0.50 12.01 22.88
N ALA A 210 -0.71 12.54 23.11
CA ALA A 210 -1.51 12.22 24.30
C ALA A 210 -2.33 10.92 24.15
N GLY A 211 -2.61 10.47 22.92
CA GLY A 211 -3.38 9.26 22.66
C GLY A 211 -2.79 8.47 21.52
N ARG A 212 -2.10 7.38 21.82
CA ARG A 212 -1.65 6.42 20.81
C ARG A 212 -2.84 5.55 20.41
N SER A 213 -3.73 6.09 19.58
CA SER A 213 -4.88 5.37 19.04
C SER A 213 -4.79 5.28 17.53
N VAL A 214 -5.36 4.21 17.00
CA VAL A 214 -5.57 4.03 15.56
C VAL A 214 -7.06 4.13 15.32
N ILE A 215 -7.45 4.90 14.33
CA ILE A 215 -8.86 5.08 13.94
C ILE A 215 -9.10 4.27 12.68
N ILE A 216 -10.10 3.38 12.69
CA ILE A 216 -10.56 2.71 11.48
C ILE A 216 -11.47 3.69 10.73
N LYS A 217 -10.99 4.16 9.59
CA LYS A 217 -11.68 5.09 8.70
C LYS A 217 -12.62 4.40 7.73
N PHE A 218 -12.28 3.19 7.34
CA PHE A 218 -13.02 2.41 6.38
C PHE A 218 -12.90 0.91 6.69
N ILE A 219 -13.98 0.17 6.56
CA ILE A 219 -13.97 -1.28 6.60
C ILE A 219 -15.06 -1.85 5.69
N SER A 220 -14.67 -2.79 4.84
CA SER A 220 -15.55 -3.58 4.00
C SER A 220 -15.07 -5.02 4.00
N CYS A 221 -15.79 -5.90 4.69
CA CYS A 221 -15.45 -7.33 4.78
C CYS A 221 -16.71 -8.18 5.05
N SER A 222 -16.59 -9.52 5.04
CA SER A 222 -17.63 -10.40 5.54
C SER A 222 -17.86 -10.17 7.03
N SER A 223 -19.12 -10.22 7.47
CA SER A 223 -19.49 -10.10 8.89
C SER A 223 -18.85 -11.19 9.74
N THR A 224 -18.65 -12.39 9.18
CA THR A 224 -18.02 -13.53 9.88
C THR A 224 -16.55 -13.32 10.17
N LEU A 225 -15.86 -12.48 9.38
CA LEU A 225 -14.44 -12.22 9.48
C LEU A 225 -14.09 -10.99 10.35
N LEU A 226 -15.10 -10.16 10.66
CA LEU A 226 -14.87 -8.89 11.36
C LEU A 226 -14.07 -9.07 12.66
N ALA A 227 -14.45 -10.00 13.51
CA ALA A 227 -13.79 -10.22 14.79
C ALA A 227 -12.30 -10.61 14.61
N GLY A 228 -12.02 -11.55 13.69
CA GLY A 228 -10.66 -11.97 13.37
C GLY A 228 -9.83 -10.82 12.76
N VAL A 229 -10.40 -10.00 11.90
CA VAL A 229 -9.74 -8.80 11.33
C VAL A 229 -9.38 -7.83 12.44
N LEU A 230 -10.29 -7.51 13.35
CA LEU A 230 -10.03 -6.57 14.45
C LEU A 230 -8.96 -7.10 15.42
N ASP A 231 -8.96 -8.41 15.71
CA ASP A 231 -7.93 -9.05 16.54
C ASP A 231 -6.55 -8.91 15.88
N ARG A 232 -6.43 -9.13 14.57
CA ARG A 232 -5.15 -9.00 13.84
C ARG A 232 -4.67 -7.57 13.73
N LEU A 233 -5.57 -6.61 13.52
CA LEU A 233 -5.22 -5.19 13.56
C LEU A 233 -4.74 -4.78 14.95
N ALA A 234 -5.40 -5.23 16.02
CA ALA A 234 -4.99 -4.96 17.38
C ALA A 234 -3.59 -5.56 17.69
N GLU A 235 -3.31 -6.77 17.22
CA GLU A 235 -2.00 -7.41 17.33
C GLU A 235 -0.93 -6.63 16.56
N TYR A 236 -1.20 -6.27 15.31
CA TYR A 236 -0.28 -5.49 14.46
C TYR A 236 0.09 -4.17 15.13
N TYR A 237 -0.90 -3.37 15.52
CA TYR A 237 -0.64 -2.06 16.12
C TYR A 237 -0.11 -2.14 17.55
N GLY A 238 -0.39 -3.23 18.25
CA GLY A 238 0.12 -3.47 19.60
C GLY A 238 1.58 -3.91 19.65
N SER A 239 2.05 -4.68 18.66
CA SER A 239 3.37 -5.33 18.71
C SER A 239 4.22 -5.15 17.45
N SER A 240 3.62 -5.14 16.28
CA SER A 240 4.35 -5.22 15.00
C SER A 240 4.55 -3.85 14.33
N ALA A 241 3.75 -2.84 14.67
CA ALA A 241 3.89 -1.50 14.13
C ALA A 241 5.15 -0.79 14.69
N PRO A 242 5.75 0.16 13.93
CA PRO A 242 6.93 0.92 14.36
C PRO A 242 6.75 1.66 15.69
N LYS A 243 5.50 1.94 16.07
CA LYS A 243 5.11 2.54 17.36
C LYS A 243 3.93 1.75 17.91
N ALA A 244 4.08 1.14 19.07
CA ALA A 244 2.97 0.47 19.75
C ALA A 244 1.83 1.45 20.05
N TYR A 245 0.63 1.13 19.59
CA TYR A 245 -0.60 1.87 19.86
C TYR A 245 -1.36 1.19 21.02
N ARG A 246 -2.17 1.97 21.73
CA ARG A 246 -2.88 1.50 22.95
C ARG A 246 -4.36 1.22 22.72
N ALA A 247 -4.92 1.75 21.62
CA ALA A 247 -6.33 1.61 21.31
C ALA A 247 -6.56 1.56 19.81
N LEU A 248 -7.49 0.71 19.40
CA LEU A 248 -8.10 0.68 18.09
C LEU A 248 -9.52 1.25 18.24
N ARG A 249 -9.91 2.22 17.42
CA ARG A 249 -11.18 2.94 17.54
C ARG A 249 -11.94 2.89 16.24
N ILE A 250 -13.26 2.84 16.34
CA ILE A 250 -14.19 3.04 15.23
C ILE A 250 -15.17 4.12 15.68
N ASP A 251 -15.17 5.26 15.03
CA ASP A 251 -16.07 6.35 15.33
C ASP A 251 -17.37 6.19 14.50
N ALA A 252 -18.05 5.06 14.69
CA ALA A 252 -19.29 4.72 13.98
C ALA A 252 -20.52 5.16 14.81
N PRO A 253 -21.58 5.71 14.16
CA PRO A 253 -22.86 5.94 14.82
C PRO A 253 -23.43 4.65 15.41
N ASP A 254 -24.10 4.73 16.58
CA ASP A 254 -24.68 3.57 17.29
C ASP A 254 -25.66 2.73 16.48
N SER A 255 -26.28 3.31 15.45
CA SER A 255 -27.22 2.64 14.56
C SER A 255 -26.57 1.89 13.39
N THR A 256 -25.25 1.76 13.37
CA THR A 256 -24.56 1.06 12.27
C THR A 256 -24.47 -0.45 12.54
N PRO A 257 -24.49 -1.31 11.50
CA PRO A 257 -24.32 -2.76 11.66
C PRO A 257 -23.01 -3.13 12.36
N ILE A 258 -21.96 -2.33 12.23
CA ILE A 258 -20.68 -2.55 12.90
C ILE A 258 -20.80 -2.29 14.41
N ALA A 259 -21.55 -1.27 14.83
CA ALA A 259 -21.76 -0.97 16.25
C ALA A 259 -22.57 -2.10 16.92
N GLU A 260 -23.61 -2.64 16.26
CA GLU A 260 -24.39 -3.77 16.75
C GLU A 260 -23.53 -5.04 16.94
N GLN A 261 -22.63 -5.32 16.00
CA GLN A 261 -21.74 -6.48 16.12
C GLN A 261 -20.67 -6.33 17.20
N LEU A 262 -20.18 -5.12 17.42
CA LEU A 262 -19.23 -4.83 18.49
C LEU A 262 -19.85 -4.95 19.88
N ASP A 263 -21.15 -4.68 20.03
CA ASP A 263 -21.88 -4.87 21.29
C ASP A 263 -22.05 -6.34 21.67
N HIS A 264 -22.11 -7.22 20.69
CA HIS A 264 -22.25 -8.67 20.92
C HIS A 264 -20.91 -9.39 21.12
N SER A 265 -19.77 -8.78 20.78
CA SER A 265 -18.44 -9.33 21.04
C SER A 265 -17.97 -8.90 22.42
N ASP A 266 -17.98 -9.83 23.40
CA ASP A 266 -17.58 -9.62 24.79
C ASP A 266 -16.28 -8.82 24.93
N GLN A 267 -16.39 -7.63 25.58
CA GLN A 267 -15.44 -6.95 26.47
C GLN A 267 -13.92 -7.02 26.16
N ARG A 268 -13.49 -6.99 24.94
CA ARG A 268 -12.10 -6.66 24.64
C ARG A 268 -12.03 -5.17 24.31
N GLN A 269 -11.17 -4.43 25.02
CA GLN A 269 -11.01 -2.97 25.03
C GLN A 269 -10.90 -2.35 23.62
N ILE A 270 -11.96 -2.40 22.84
CA ILE A 270 -12.20 -1.51 21.73
C ILE A 270 -12.90 -0.33 22.37
N GLY A 271 -12.13 0.69 22.73
CA GLY A 271 -12.66 1.85 23.43
C GLY A 271 -13.62 2.60 22.51
N ARG A 272 -14.92 2.62 22.86
CA ARG A 272 -15.87 3.54 22.26
C ARG A 272 -15.48 4.97 22.66
N ALA A 273 -15.31 5.83 21.68
CA ALA A 273 -15.36 7.26 21.91
C ALA A 273 -16.84 7.64 22.03
N HIS A 274 -17.30 7.92 23.25
CA HIS A 274 -18.54 8.66 23.45
C HIS A 274 -18.31 10.11 23.02
N VAL A 275 -19.16 10.61 22.14
CA VAL A 275 -19.31 12.02 21.82
C VAL A 275 -19.96 12.70 23.01
#